data_dc793c2383e2a56e01cdee2d4d6cb89b
#
_entry.id   dc793c2383e2a56e01cdee2d4d6cb89b
#
_cell.length_a   1.000
_cell.length_b   1.000
_cell.length_c   1.000
_cell.angle_alpha   90.00
_cell.angle_beta   90.00
_cell.angle_gamma   90.00
#
_symmetry.space_group_name_H-M   'P 1'
#
loop_
_entity.id
_entity.type
_entity.pdbx_description
1 polymer ?
#
loop_
_entity_poly.entity_id
_entity_poly.type
_entity_poly.pdbx_seq_one_letter_code
_entity_poly.pdbx_strand_id
1 'polypeptide(L)'
;MNQNWIVENLNNAFSTWNGKLTELWGLVTTSPQTFKGGAVWGVMQSLHNAMIGIGYALIVLFFAISLFKNTANFHELKRPEAAVHYLIRFVAAKTLVGYGMDIMLNIFSVCNGIVSDMAAGMGGISQAMVALPGEVQSAIENVGFLASIPLWLVTILGSLFITVLSFVMILTVYGRF
;
A
#
# COMPACT_ATOMS: atom_id res chain seq x y z
N MET A 1 -45.84 3.55 2.42
CA MET A 1 -44.40 3.21 2.50
C MET A 1 -43.69 4.53 2.70
N ASN A 2 -42.92 4.69 3.77
CA ASN A 2 -42.27 5.97 4.03
C ASN A 2 -41.15 6.20 3.00
N GLN A 3 -41.25 7.29 2.25
CA GLN A 3 -40.21 7.72 1.29
C GLN A 3 -38.85 7.95 1.98
N ASN A 4 -38.85 8.23 3.28
CA ASN A 4 -37.65 8.27 4.12
C ASN A 4 -36.78 7.00 4.03
N TRP A 5 -37.38 5.83 3.78
CA TRP A 5 -36.63 4.59 3.66
C TRP A 5 -35.71 4.55 2.42
N ILE A 6 -36.13 5.15 1.29
CA ILE A 6 -35.29 5.23 0.08
C ILE A 6 -34.06 6.10 0.34
N VAL A 7 -34.29 7.27 0.94
CA VAL A 7 -33.22 8.21 1.32
C VAL A 7 -32.29 7.58 2.35
N GLU A 8 -32.86 6.89 3.34
CA GLU A 8 -32.08 6.20 4.37
C GLU A 8 -31.19 5.09 3.78
N ASN A 9 -31.74 4.28 2.86
CA ASN A 9 -30.99 3.21 2.22
C ASN A 9 -29.82 3.75 1.36
N LEU A 10 -30.04 4.84 0.61
CA LEU A 10 -28.99 5.51 -0.15
C LEU A 10 -27.91 6.11 0.77
N ASN A 11 -28.34 6.77 1.83
CA ASN A 11 -27.40 7.33 2.80
C ASN A 11 -26.57 6.26 3.50
N ASN A 12 -27.16 5.11 3.82
CA ASN A 12 -26.46 3.96 4.37
C ASN A 12 -25.45 3.37 3.38
N ALA A 13 -25.82 3.28 2.09
CA ALA A 13 -24.90 2.82 1.05
C ALA A 13 -23.70 3.79 0.87
N PHE A 14 -23.96 5.10 0.83
CA PHE A 14 -22.90 6.10 0.74
C PHE A 14 -22.03 6.15 2.01
N SER A 15 -22.63 6.00 3.19
CA SER A 15 -21.89 5.91 4.44
C SER A 15 -20.96 4.69 4.45
N THR A 16 -21.45 3.54 3.98
CA THR A 16 -20.64 2.33 3.83
C THR A 16 -19.49 2.55 2.86
N TRP A 17 -19.75 3.16 1.71
CA TRP A 17 -18.72 3.52 0.73
C TRP A 17 -17.68 4.46 1.33
N ASN A 18 -18.10 5.54 1.94
CA ASN A 18 -17.21 6.52 2.57
C ASN A 18 -16.36 5.91 3.70
N GLY A 19 -16.96 5.04 4.51
CA GLY A 19 -16.27 4.28 5.54
C GLY A 19 -15.18 3.38 4.95
N LYS A 20 -15.48 2.72 3.84
CA LYS A 20 -14.49 1.87 3.14
C LYS A 20 -13.38 2.67 2.45
N LEU A 21 -13.69 3.84 1.90
CA LEU A 21 -12.67 4.77 1.39
C LEU A 21 -11.72 5.23 2.51
N THR A 22 -12.26 5.56 3.68
CA THR A 22 -11.45 5.97 4.84
C THR A 22 -10.55 4.83 5.32
N GLU A 23 -11.08 3.60 5.38
CA GLU A 23 -10.31 2.41 5.74
C GLU A 23 -9.16 2.16 4.74
N LEU A 24 -9.46 2.24 3.45
CA LEU A 24 -8.44 2.13 2.38
C LEU A 24 -7.37 3.19 2.48
N TRP A 25 -7.77 4.43 2.72
CA TRP A 25 -6.83 5.52 2.89
C TRP A 25 -5.90 5.27 4.07
N GLY A 26 -6.46 4.83 5.19
CA GLY A 26 -5.68 4.42 6.35
C GLY A 26 -4.67 3.32 6.01
N LEU A 27 -5.06 2.31 5.23
CA LEU A 27 -4.17 1.22 4.82
C LEU A 27 -3.03 1.71 3.91
N VAL A 28 -3.35 2.56 2.92
CA VAL A 28 -2.37 3.04 1.93
C VAL A 28 -1.37 4.02 2.55
N THR A 29 -1.80 4.82 3.52
CA THR A 29 -0.96 5.84 4.19
C THR A 29 -0.27 5.32 5.44
N THR A 30 -0.65 4.15 5.96
CA THR A 30 -0.01 3.56 7.15
C THR A 30 1.38 3.05 6.83
N SER A 31 2.36 3.44 7.63
CA SER A 31 3.73 2.91 7.53
C SER A 31 3.75 1.40 7.80
N PRO A 32 4.56 0.61 7.09
CA PRO A 32 4.76 -0.81 7.37
C PRO A 32 5.14 -1.11 8.83
N GLN A 33 5.84 -0.17 9.48
CA GLN A 33 6.26 -0.28 10.87
C GLN A 33 5.10 -0.25 11.86
N THR A 34 4.03 0.51 11.57
CA THR A 34 2.88 0.70 12.45
C THR A 34 1.68 -0.15 12.05
N PHE A 35 1.74 -0.79 10.88
CA PHE A 35 0.65 -1.63 10.38
C PHE A 35 0.31 -2.75 11.39
N LYS A 36 -0.97 -2.87 11.74
CA LYS A 36 -1.49 -3.81 12.76
C LYS A 36 -0.71 -3.76 14.08
N GLY A 37 -0.38 -2.55 14.55
CA GLY A 37 0.33 -2.37 15.81
C GLY A 37 1.80 -2.82 15.78
N GLY A 38 2.39 -2.94 14.60
CA GLY A 38 3.80 -3.32 14.44
C GLY A 38 4.10 -4.82 14.56
N ALA A 39 3.09 -5.67 14.76
CA ALA A 39 3.30 -7.12 14.92
C ALA A 39 3.95 -7.76 13.69
N VAL A 40 3.47 -7.40 12.50
CA VAL A 40 4.04 -7.87 11.23
C VAL A 40 5.47 -7.37 11.07
N TRP A 41 5.72 -6.12 11.43
CA TRP A 41 7.05 -5.52 11.36
C TRP A 41 8.05 -6.22 12.29
N GLY A 42 7.64 -6.59 13.50
CA GLY A 42 8.48 -7.35 14.44
C GLY A 42 8.92 -8.70 13.87
N VAL A 43 8.04 -9.41 13.18
CA VAL A 43 8.37 -10.67 12.49
C VAL A 43 9.34 -10.42 11.33
N MET A 44 9.09 -9.40 10.52
CA MET A 44 9.98 -9.01 9.42
C MET A 44 11.39 -8.66 9.90
N GLN A 45 11.49 -7.91 11.00
CA GLN A 45 12.76 -7.53 11.61
C GLN A 45 13.51 -8.75 12.18
N SER A 46 12.81 -9.67 12.81
CA SER A 46 13.39 -10.92 13.31
C SER A 46 13.91 -11.79 12.16
N LEU A 47 13.16 -11.89 11.08
CA LEU A 47 13.55 -12.62 9.87
C LEU A 47 14.76 -11.95 9.20
N HIS A 48 14.76 -10.64 9.07
CA HIS A 48 15.88 -9.88 8.53
C HIS A 48 17.17 -10.13 9.33
N ASN A 49 17.09 -10.06 10.66
CA ASN A 49 18.24 -10.31 11.54
C ASN A 49 18.80 -11.73 11.39
N ALA A 50 17.94 -12.72 11.19
CA ALA A 50 18.38 -14.08 10.90
C ALA A 50 19.03 -14.21 9.51
N MET A 51 18.48 -13.54 8.51
CA MET A 51 18.97 -13.59 7.12
C MET A 51 20.25 -12.78 6.89
N ILE A 52 20.48 -11.71 7.65
CA ILE A 52 21.66 -10.85 7.47
C ILE A 52 22.96 -11.62 7.72
N GLY A 53 22.98 -12.56 8.68
CA GLY A 53 24.13 -13.42 8.94
C GLY A 53 24.45 -14.33 7.75
N ILE A 54 23.44 -14.91 7.13
CA ILE A 54 23.56 -15.72 5.92
C ILE A 54 24.05 -14.85 4.75
N GLY A 55 23.50 -13.66 4.61
CA GLY A 55 23.89 -12.69 3.58
C GLY A 55 25.37 -12.32 3.68
N TYR A 56 25.86 -12.02 4.87
CA TYR A 56 27.27 -11.72 5.08
C TYR A 56 28.18 -12.94 4.81
N ALA A 57 27.80 -14.14 5.23
CA ALA A 57 28.54 -15.35 4.92
C ALA A 57 28.67 -15.59 3.41
N LEU A 58 27.59 -15.38 2.66
CA LEU A 58 27.58 -15.49 1.20
C LEU A 58 28.46 -14.43 0.53
N ILE A 59 28.44 -13.18 1.01
CA ILE A 59 29.31 -12.11 0.48
C ILE A 59 30.76 -12.47 0.67
N VAL A 60 31.15 -12.96 1.86
CA VAL A 60 32.52 -13.39 2.14
C VAL A 60 32.93 -14.57 1.24
N LEU A 61 32.02 -15.56 1.08
CA LEU A 61 32.23 -16.72 0.22
C LEU A 61 32.48 -16.30 -1.24
N PHE A 62 31.58 -15.49 -1.80
CA PHE A 62 31.71 -15.01 -3.18
C PHE A 62 32.95 -14.12 -3.38
N PHE A 63 33.30 -13.31 -2.38
CA PHE A 63 34.53 -12.53 -2.41
C PHE A 63 35.76 -13.44 -2.45
N ALA A 64 35.80 -14.46 -1.59
CA ALA A 64 36.88 -15.44 -1.57
C ALA A 64 37.01 -16.18 -2.93
N ILE A 65 35.88 -16.67 -3.47
CA ILE A 65 35.85 -17.32 -4.80
C ILE A 65 36.35 -16.36 -5.89
N SER A 66 35.96 -15.10 -5.84
CA SER A 66 36.40 -14.08 -6.80
C SER A 66 37.89 -13.82 -6.70
N LEU A 67 38.43 -13.76 -5.49
CA LEU A 67 39.89 -13.64 -5.27
C LEU A 67 40.61 -14.87 -5.81
N PHE A 68 40.16 -16.10 -5.50
CA PHE A 68 40.84 -17.31 -5.98
C PHE A 68 40.81 -17.43 -7.50
N LYS A 69 39.70 -17.10 -8.17
CA LYS A 69 39.63 -17.09 -9.63
C LYS A 69 40.60 -16.11 -10.29
N ASN A 70 40.81 -14.96 -9.66
CA ASN A 70 41.69 -13.92 -10.20
C ASN A 70 43.14 -14.14 -9.79
N THR A 71 43.38 -14.84 -8.66
CA THR A 71 44.76 -15.22 -8.23
C THR A 71 45.36 -16.29 -9.15
N ALA A 72 44.52 -17.11 -9.82
CA ALA A 72 44.95 -18.04 -10.84
C ALA A 72 45.60 -17.33 -12.08
N ASN A 73 45.23 -16.05 -12.29
CA ASN A 73 45.86 -15.17 -13.28
C ASN A 73 46.77 -14.15 -12.60
N PHE A 74 47.95 -14.61 -12.11
CA PHE A 74 48.95 -13.83 -11.34
C PHE A 74 49.32 -12.46 -11.92
N HIS A 75 49.03 -12.18 -13.19
CA HIS A 75 49.33 -10.90 -13.84
C HIS A 75 48.36 -9.76 -13.47
N GLU A 76 47.14 -10.05 -13.12
CA GLU A 76 46.18 -8.98 -12.79
C GLU A 76 46.30 -8.49 -11.34
N LEU A 77 46.67 -9.35 -10.40
CA LEU A 77 46.89 -8.97 -9.00
C LEU A 77 48.12 -8.06 -8.76
N LYS A 78 49.00 -7.97 -9.71
CA LYS A 78 50.15 -7.03 -9.64
C LYS A 78 49.72 -5.57 -9.87
N ARG A 79 48.47 -5.32 -10.28
CA ARG A 79 47.95 -3.95 -10.41
C ARG A 79 47.14 -3.60 -9.16
N PRO A 80 47.60 -2.67 -8.31
CA PRO A 80 46.88 -2.28 -7.09
C PRO A 80 45.48 -1.76 -7.36
N GLU A 81 45.24 -1.22 -8.57
CA GLU A 81 43.93 -0.74 -9.03
C GLU A 81 42.85 -1.85 -9.08
N ALA A 82 43.22 -3.06 -9.53
CA ALA A 82 42.31 -4.20 -9.58
C ALA A 82 41.88 -4.64 -8.17
N ALA A 83 42.84 -4.70 -7.23
CA ALA A 83 42.53 -5.06 -5.84
C ALA A 83 41.56 -4.05 -5.18
N VAL A 84 41.74 -2.75 -5.45
CA VAL A 84 40.83 -1.70 -4.95
C VAL A 84 39.41 -1.87 -5.51
N HIS A 85 39.25 -2.21 -6.80
CA HIS A 85 37.93 -2.47 -7.38
C HIS A 85 37.17 -3.64 -6.72
N TYR A 86 37.88 -4.73 -6.39
CA TYR A 86 37.29 -5.85 -5.67
C TYR A 86 36.88 -5.47 -4.25
N LEU A 87 37.70 -4.68 -3.57
CA LEU A 87 37.41 -4.19 -2.23
C LEU A 87 36.21 -3.26 -2.21
N ILE A 88 36.08 -2.34 -3.19
CA ILE A 88 34.95 -1.45 -3.34
C ILE A 88 33.66 -2.27 -3.55
N ARG A 89 33.69 -3.29 -4.42
CA ARG A 89 32.52 -4.18 -4.65
C ARG A 89 32.13 -4.92 -3.38
N PHE A 90 33.09 -5.41 -2.62
CA PHE A 90 32.83 -6.09 -1.36
C PHE A 90 32.20 -5.16 -0.33
N VAL A 91 32.77 -3.95 -0.17
CA VAL A 91 32.23 -2.95 0.75
C VAL A 91 30.83 -2.51 0.34
N ALA A 92 30.58 -2.27 -0.96
CA ALA A 92 29.28 -1.91 -1.49
C ALA A 92 28.24 -3.01 -1.23
N ALA A 93 28.58 -4.28 -1.50
CA ALA A 93 27.69 -5.41 -1.24
C ALA A 93 27.40 -5.57 0.26
N LYS A 94 28.40 -5.45 1.13
CA LYS A 94 28.24 -5.49 2.59
C LYS A 94 27.32 -4.37 3.08
N THR A 95 27.52 -3.16 2.58
CA THR A 95 26.71 -1.99 2.93
C THR A 95 25.26 -2.19 2.48
N LEU A 96 25.03 -2.67 1.25
CA LEU A 96 23.69 -2.90 0.73
C LEU A 96 22.92 -3.96 1.55
N VAL A 97 23.57 -5.05 1.93
CA VAL A 97 22.96 -6.09 2.78
C VAL A 97 22.72 -5.57 4.20
N GLY A 98 23.68 -4.81 4.78
CA GLY A 98 23.57 -4.28 6.13
C GLY A 98 22.47 -3.23 6.29
N TYR A 99 22.37 -2.31 5.32
CA TYR A 99 21.38 -1.22 5.33
C TYR A 99 20.13 -1.50 4.47
N GLY A 100 19.96 -2.74 4.01
CA GLY A 100 18.84 -3.09 3.12
C GLY A 100 17.48 -2.74 3.69
N MET A 101 17.27 -2.95 5.00
CA MET A 101 16.01 -2.61 5.69
C MET A 101 15.81 -1.09 5.75
N ASP A 102 16.85 -0.32 6.06
CA ASP A 102 16.80 1.14 6.14
C ASP A 102 16.52 1.76 4.77
N ILE A 103 17.14 1.22 3.72
CA ILE A 103 16.89 1.63 2.33
C ILE A 103 15.43 1.38 1.97
N MET A 104 14.90 0.20 2.30
CA MET A 104 13.51 -0.16 2.04
C MET A 104 12.55 0.79 2.78
N LEU A 105 12.81 1.09 4.06
CA LEU A 105 12.02 2.04 4.84
C LEU A 105 12.04 3.45 4.25
N ASN A 106 13.20 3.91 3.80
CA ASN A 106 13.31 5.21 3.16
C ASN A 106 12.52 5.27 1.84
N ILE A 107 12.54 4.19 1.05
CA ILE A 107 11.72 4.09 -0.17
C ILE A 107 10.23 4.15 0.19
N PHE A 108 9.77 3.40 1.20
CA PHE A 108 8.37 3.47 1.65
C PHE A 108 8.00 4.87 2.17
N SER A 109 8.89 5.54 2.89
CA SER A 109 8.68 6.90 3.37
C SER A 109 8.48 7.90 2.22
N VAL A 110 9.33 7.80 1.18
CA VAL A 110 9.20 8.63 -0.03
C VAL A 110 7.89 8.32 -0.76
N CYS A 111 7.54 7.06 -0.94
CA CYS A 111 6.27 6.66 -1.56
C CYS A 111 5.05 7.20 -0.79
N ASN A 112 5.07 7.09 0.54
CA ASN A 112 3.99 7.63 1.39
C ASN A 112 3.92 9.15 1.29
N GLY A 113 5.06 9.85 1.23
CA GLY A 113 5.11 11.29 1.00
C GLY A 113 4.44 11.68 -0.31
N ILE A 114 4.80 11.01 -1.41
CA ILE A 114 4.20 11.24 -2.73
C ILE A 114 2.69 11.00 -2.70
N VAL A 115 2.22 9.90 -2.09
CA VAL A 115 0.78 9.60 -1.96
C VAL A 115 0.07 10.69 -1.16
N SER A 116 0.65 11.15 -0.06
CA SER A 116 0.09 12.23 0.76
C SER A 116 0.02 13.56 0.00
N ASP A 117 1.05 13.91 -0.75
CA ASP A 117 1.10 15.16 -1.53
C ASP A 117 0.09 15.11 -2.69
N MET A 118 0.00 13.98 -3.38
CA MET A 118 -1.02 13.79 -4.43
C MET A 118 -2.43 13.90 -3.85
N ALA A 119 -2.68 13.31 -2.71
CA ALA A 119 -3.97 13.40 -2.04
C ALA A 119 -4.30 14.83 -1.59
N ALA A 120 -3.34 15.54 -1.02
CA ALA A 120 -3.51 16.94 -0.64
C ALA A 120 -3.80 17.80 -1.88
N GLY A 121 -3.09 17.58 -2.99
CA GLY A 121 -3.30 18.27 -4.27
C GLY A 121 -4.68 18.01 -4.89
N MET A 122 -5.28 16.84 -4.64
CA MET A 122 -6.65 16.50 -5.09
C MET A 122 -7.73 16.89 -4.08
N GLY A 123 -7.41 17.63 -3.02
CA GLY A 123 -8.37 18.05 -1.99
C GLY A 123 -8.63 17.02 -0.89
N GLY A 124 -7.79 15.98 -0.82
CA GLY A 124 -7.87 14.92 0.17
C GLY A 124 -8.99 13.92 -0.07
N ILE A 125 -9.12 12.96 0.85
CA ILE A 125 -10.16 11.93 0.78
C ILE A 125 -11.59 12.51 0.88
N SER A 126 -11.74 13.68 1.50
CA SER A 126 -13.04 14.33 1.68
C SER A 126 -13.72 14.69 0.36
N GLN A 127 -12.96 14.94 -0.71
CA GLN A 127 -13.53 15.16 -2.05
C GLN A 127 -13.96 13.87 -2.76
N ALA A 128 -13.41 12.73 -2.36
CA ALA A 128 -13.83 11.44 -2.86
C ALA A 128 -15.05 10.88 -2.12
N MET A 129 -15.43 11.50 -0.99
CA MET A 129 -16.62 11.12 -0.24
C MET A 129 -17.90 11.53 -0.99
N VAL A 130 -18.83 10.62 -1.08
CA VAL A 130 -20.10 10.82 -1.75
C VAL A 130 -21.17 11.10 -0.71
N ALA A 131 -21.95 12.15 -0.94
CA ALA A 131 -23.16 12.46 -0.16
C ALA A 131 -24.34 12.59 -1.10
N LEU A 132 -25.54 12.28 -0.61
CA LEU A 132 -26.77 12.49 -1.37
C LEU A 132 -27.04 14.01 -1.48
N PRO A 133 -27.09 14.58 -2.71
CA PRO A 133 -27.42 15.99 -2.85
C PRO A 133 -28.82 16.29 -2.30
N GLY A 134 -28.96 17.44 -1.60
CA GLY A 134 -30.26 17.82 -1.01
C GLY A 134 -31.38 17.96 -2.03
N GLU A 135 -31.06 18.36 -3.26
CA GLU A 135 -32.02 18.44 -4.37
C GLU A 135 -32.57 17.03 -4.74
N VAL A 136 -31.71 16.01 -4.75
CA VAL A 136 -32.12 14.61 -5.02
C VAL A 136 -32.96 14.07 -3.87
N GLN A 137 -32.56 14.39 -2.63
CA GLN A 137 -33.33 14.00 -1.45
C GLN A 137 -34.74 14.60 -1.49
N SER A 138 -34.85 15.91 -1.72
CA SER A 138 -36.14 16.59 -1.81
C SER A 138 -36.98 16.10 -3.00
N ALA A 139 -36.36 15.77 -4.12
CA ALA A 139 -37.05 15.18 -5.27
C ALA A 139 -37.62 13.80 -4.92
N ILE A 140 -36.87 12.95 -4.20
CA ILE A 140 -37.33 11.63 -3.75
C ILE A 140 -38.51 11.77 -2.76
N GLU A 141 -38.45 12.72 -1.84
CA GLU A 141 -39.47 12.96 -0.82
C GLU A 141 -40.82 13.44 -1.43
N ASN A 142 -40.75 14.15 -2.57
CA ASN A 142 -41.92 14.70 -3.26
C ASN A 142 -42.52 13.75 -4.32
N VAL A 143 -41.96 12.58 -4.55
CA VAL A 143 -42.45 11.61 -5.54
C VAL A 143 -43.73 10.94 -5.03
N GLY A 144 -44.78 10.87 -5.87
CA GLY A 144 -46.02 10.19 -5.53
C GLY A 144 -45.88 8.67 -5.36
N PHE A 145 -46.78 8.04 -4.61
CA PHE A 145 -46.70 6.62 -4.23
C PHE A 145 -46.47 5.65 -5.42
N LEU A 146 -47.17 5.83 -6.54
CA LEU A 146 -47.05 4.97 -7.73
C LEU A 146 -45.65 5.09 -8.40
N ALA A 147 -45.05 6.29 -8.41
CA ALA A 147 -43.73 6.53 -8.96
C ALA A 147 -42.59 6.12 -7.99
N SER A 148 -42.92 5.87 -6.72
CA SER A 148 -41.96 5.39 -5.72
C SER A 148 -41.56 3.92 -5.93
N ILE A 149 -42.40 3.10 -6.58
CA ILE A 149 -42.12 1.65 -6.78
C ILE A 149 -40.88 1.41 -7.65
N PRO A 150 -40.78 1.98 -8.87
CA PRO A 150 -39.57 1.82 -9.68
C PRO A 150 -38.34 2.48 -9.02
N LEU A 151 -38.51 3.62 -8.34
CA LEU A 151 -37.43 4.30 -7.62
C LEU A 151 -36.88 3.43 -6.48
N TRP A 152 -37.76 2.76 -5.73
CA TRP A 152 -37.39 1.80 -4.68
C TRP A 152 -36.55 0.64 -5.23
N LEU A 153 -36.95 0.07 -6.37
CA LEU A 153 -36.20 -1.03 -7.01
C LEU A 153 -34.82 -0.58 -7.48
N VAL A 154 -34.74 0.58 -8.13
CA VAL A 154 -33.46 1.18 -8.56
C VAL A 154 -32.55 1.45 -7.35
N THR A 155 -33.11 1.94 -6.25
CA THR A 155 -32.34 2.24 -5.03
C THR A 155 -31.79 0.98 -4.37
N ILE A 156 -32.55 -0.11 -4.30
CA ILE A 156 -32.05 -1.40 -3.79
C ILE A 156 -30.92 -1.93 -4.66
N LEU A 157 -31.12 -1.97 -5.98
CA LEU A 157 -30.10 -2.43 -6.90
C LEU A 157 -28.83 -1.55 -6.83
N GLY A 158 -29.01 -0.23 -6.76
CA GLY A 158 -27.91 0.72 -6.64
C GLY A 158 -27.13 0.55 -5.33
N SER A 159 -27.82 0.43 -4.19
CA SER A 159 -27.17 0.22 -2.88
C SER A 159 -26.43 -1.12 -2.81
N LEU A 160 -27.01 -2.18 -3.37
CA LEU A 160 -26.35 -3.49 -3.46
C LEU A 160 -25.08 -3.39 -4.33
N PHE A 161 -25.17 -2.70 -5.46
CA PHE A 161 -24.02 -2.51 -6.35
C PHE A 161 -22.90 -1.72 -5.68
N ILE A 162 -23.21 -0.62 -4.99
CA ILE A 162 -22.24 0.16 -4.21
C ILE A 162 -21.59 -0.70 -3.13
N THR A 163 -22.36 -1.51 -2.43
CA THR A 163 -21.82 -2.41 -1.38
C THR A 163 -20.87 -3.46 -1.96
N VAL A 164 -21.23 -4.07 -3.09
CA VAL A 164 -20.36 -5.03 -3.79
C VAL A 164 -19.08 -4.36 -4.26
N LEU A 165 -19.17 -3.16 -4.87
CA LEU A 165 -17.99 -2.40 -5.29
C LEU A 165 -17.07 -2.06 -4.11
N SER A 166 -17.65 -1.65 -2.98
CA SER A 166 -16.90 -1.36 -1.74
C SER A 166 -16.11 -2.59 -1.27
N PHE A 167 -16.74 -3.76 -1.34
CA PHE A 167 -16.10 -5.02 -0.96
C PHE A 167 -14.98 -5.42 -1.93
N VAL A 168 -15.22 -5.31 -3.24
CA VAL A 168 -14.21 -5.58 -4.28
C VAL A 168 -13.01 -4.65 -4.12
N MET A 169 -13.26 -3.37 -3.85
CA MET A 169 -12.21 -2.38 -3.65
C MET A 169 -11.29 -2.76 -2.48
N ILE A 170 -11.85 -3.15 -1.34
CA ILE A 170 -11.08 -3.63 -0.18
C ILE A 170 -10.30 -4.90 -0.50
N LEU A 171 -10.94 -5.91 -1.13
CA LEU A 171 -10.26 -7.15 -1.51
C LEU A 171 -9.08 -6.88 -2.45
N THR A 172 -9.23 -5.94 -3.38
CA THR A 172 -8.17 -5.58 -4.33
C THR A 172 -6.95 -5.01 -3.60
N VAL A 173 -7.16 -4.18 -2.58
CA VAL A 173 -6.07 -3.61 -1.78
C VAL A 173 -5.44 -4.67 -0.89
N TYR A 174 -6.25 -5.49 -0.20
CA TYR A 174 -5.72 -6.58 0.63
C TYR A 174 -5.00 -7.66 -0.19
N GLY A 175 -5.45 -7.94 -1.42
CA GLY A 175 -4.80 -8.91 -2.31
C GLY A 175 -3.44 -8.45 -2.85
N ARG A 176 -3.09 -7.18 -2.64
CA ARG A 176 -1.82 -6.59 -3.06
C ARG A 176 -0.74 -6.64 -1.95
N PHE A 177 -1.15 -6.93 -0.73
CA PHE A 177 -0.29 -7.15 0.44
C PHE A 177 -0.06 -8.62 0.69
#